data_b3081344ee98ddb73d3ab5f0296926ae
#
_entry.id   b3081344ee98ddb73d3ab5f0296926ae
#
_cell.length_a   1.000
_cell.length_b   1.000
_cell.length_c   1.000
_cell.angle_alpha   90.00
_cell.angle_beta   90.00
_cell.angle_gamma   90.00
#
_symmetry.space_group_name_H-M   'P 1'
#
loop_
_entity.id
_entity.type
_entity.pdbx_description
1 polymer ?
#
loop_
_entity_poly.entity_id
_entity_poly.type
_entity_poly.pdbx_seq_one_letter_code
_entity_poly.pdbx_strand_id
1 'polypeptide(L)'
;MRYQQKICLLCNQLYLSLTIFMKNVLVIGSTGQIGSELTRELRKRYGNDSIVAGYIKGAEPKGELKESGPSAEADVTNPEMIADVVKKYNIDTIYNLAALLSVVAEKKPQLAWKIGIDGLWNILEVARENNCAVFTPSSIGSFGLSTPHTQTPQDTVQRPGTI
;
A
#
# COMPACT_ATOMS: atom_id res chain seq x y z
N MET A 1 3.50 22.45 -35.07
CA MET A 1 2.40 21.50 -34.90
C MET A 1 2.78 20.01 -34.82
N ARG A 2 3.92 19.52 -35.33
CA ARG A 2 4.29 18.08 -35.27
C ARG A 2 4.93 17.60 -33.97
N TYR A 3 5.44 18.47 -33.12
CA TYR A 3 6.11 18.09 -31.87
C TYR A 3 5.14 17.76 -30.71
N GLN A 4 4.00 18.43 -30.63
CA GLN A 4 2.99 18.18 -29.60
C GLN A 4 2.26 16.83 -29.77
N GLN A 5 2.08 16.35 -31.00
CA GLN A 5 1.47 15.05 -31.29
C GLN A 5 2.38 13.86 -30.90
N LYS A 6 3.71 14.01 -31.02
CA LYS A 6 4.66 12.96 -30.62
C LYS A 6 4.78 12.80 -29.11
N ILE A 7 4.69 13.90 -28.35
CA ILE A 7 4.70 13.85 -26.88
C ILE A 7 3.44 13.19 -26.35
N CYS A 8 2.28 13.44 -26.97
CA CYS A 8 1.02 12.80 -26.59
C CYS A 8 0.99 11.28 -26.87
N LEU A 9 1.61 10.82 -27.97
CA LEU A 9 1.72 9.42 -28.33
C LEU A 9 2.69 8.67 -27.41
N LEU A 10 3.81 9.28 -27.01
CA LEU A 10 4.76 8.71 -26.06
C LEU A 10 4.19 8.67 -24.63
N CYS A 11 3.47 9.71 -24.20
CA CYS A 11 2.73 9.69 -22.95
C CYS A 11 1.63 8.63 -22.94
N ASN A 12 0.90 8.45 -24.04
CA ASN A 12 -0.14 7.43 -24.14
C ASN A 12 0.44 6.00 -24.19
N GLN A 13 1.58 5.79 -24.83
CA GLN A 13 2.28 4.50 -24.81
C GLN A 13 2.90 4.20 -23.45
N LEU A 14 3.47 5.21 -22.75
CA LEU A 14 3.93 5.07 -21.37
C LEU A 14 2.77 4.85 -20.39
N TYR A 15 1.63 5.53 -20.59
CA TYR A 15 0.42 5.33 -19.78
C TYR A 15 -0.19 3.93 -20.01
N LEU A 16 -0.23 3.46 -21.24
CA LEU A 16 -0.66 2.10 -21.58
C LEU A 16 0.32 1.03 -21.06
N SER A 17 1.64 1.29 -21.08
CA SER A 17 2.61 0.35 -20.52
C SER A 17 2.57 0.32 -18.99
N LEU A 18 2.27 1.42 -18.31
CA LEU A 18 2.08 1.47 -16.86
C LEU A 18 0.75 0.80 -16.42
N THR A 19 -0.29 0.84 -17.26
CA THR A 19 -1.57 0.15 -17.00
C THR A 19 -1.48 -1.38 -17.19
N ILE A 20 -0.45 -1.86 -17.90
CA ILE A 20 -0.25 -3.31 -18.15
C ILE A 20 0.43 -4.01 -16.96
N PHE A 21 1.00 -3.27 -15.99
CA PHE A 21 1.79 -3.85 -14.90
C PHE A 21 1.01 -4.24 -13.64
N MET A 22 -0.18 -3.73 -13.40
CA MET A 22 -0.99 -4.14 -12.26
C MET A 22 -1.94 -5.26 -12.66
N LYS A 23 -1.53 -6.52 -12.47
CA LYS A 23 -2.36 -7.69 -12.71
C LYS A 23 -2.87 -8.31 -11.42
N ASN A 24 -1.97 -8.50 -10.45
CA ASN A 24 -2.30 -9.15 -9.20
C ASN A 24 -1.82 -8.29 -8.03
N VAL A 25 -2.75 -7.86 -7.22
CA VAL A 25 -2.51 -6.88 -6.15
C VAL A 25 -2.72 -7.51 -4.78
N LEU A 26 -1.77 -7.28 -3.88
CA LEU A 26 -1.93 -7.54 -2.45
C LEU A 26 -2.21 -6.23 -1.72
N VAL A 27 -3.35 -6.14 -1.03
CA VAL A 27 -3.69 -5.00 -0.17
C VAL A 27 -3.48 -5.41 1.29
N ILE A 28 -2.35 -5.06 1.88
CA ILE A 28 -2.07 -5.30 3.30
C ILE A 28 -2.82 -4.26 4.14
N GLY A 29 -3.50 -4.71 5.21
CA GLY A 29 -4.39 -3.84 5.97
C GLY A 29 -5.77 -3.65 5.32
N SER A 30 -6.19 -4.62 4.51
CA SER A 30 -7.46 -4.64 3.77
C SER A 30 -8.72 -4.55 4.64
N THR A 31 -8.63 -4.87 5.92
CA THR A 31 -9.76 -4.81 6.87
C THR A 31 -9.87 -3.47 7.59
N GLY A 32 -8.93 -2.55 7.37
CA GLY A 32 -9.00 -1.17 7.84
C GLY A 32 -9.99 -0.33 7.02
N GLN A 33 -10.24 0.91 7.48
CA GLN A 33 -11.18 1.82 6.83
C GLN A 33 -10.81 2.08 5.36
N ILE A 34 -9.57 2.50 5.09
CA ILE A 34 -9.11 2.75 3.72
C ILE A 34 -8.96 1.44 2.96
N GLY A 35 -8.38 0.42 3.60
CA GLY A 35 -8.09 -0.86 2.96
C GLY A 35 -9.33 -1.59 2.45
N SER A 36 -10.44 -1.54 3.18
CA SER A 36 -11.68 -2.20 2.76
C SER A 36 -12.30 -1.53 1.52
N GLU A 37 -12.33 -0.21 1.48
CA GLU A 37 -12.83 0.54 0.32
C GLU A 37 -11.90 0.37 -0.89
N LEU A 38 -10.59 0.49 -0.68
CA LEU A 38 -9.61 0.29 -1.75
C LEU A 38 -9.71 -1.11 -2.35
N THR A 39 -9.81 -2.16 -1.51
CA THR A 39 -9.90 -3.54 -1.99
C THR A 39 -11.15 -3.77 -2.83
N ARG A 40 -12.32 -3.25 -2.41
CA ARG A 40 -13.56 -3.33 -3.19
C ARG A 40 -13.43 -2.63 -4.54
N GLU A 41 -12.92 -1.40 -4.54
CA GLU A 41 -12.77 -0.63 -5.78
C GLU A 41 -11.76 -1.27 -6.74
N LEU A 42 -10.64 -1.82 -6.23
CA LEU A 42 -9.68 -2.55 -7.05
C LEU A 42 -10.31 -3.83 -7.64
N ARG A 43 -11.06 -4.61 -6.84
CA ARG A 43 -11.78 -5.79 -7.33
C ARG A 43 -12.77 -5.46 -8.44
N LYS A 44 -13.49 -4.36 -8.28
CA LYS A 44 -14.43 -3.88 -9.31
C LYS A 44 -13.73 -3.49 -10.62
N ARG A 45 -12.52 -2.92 -10.54
CA ARG A 45 -11.77 -2.45 -11.72
C ARG A 45 -10.95 -3.53 -12.42
N TYR A 46 -10.33 -4.40 -11.63
CA TYR A 46 -9.31 -5.35 -12.12
C TYR A 46 -9.76 -6.82 -12.02
N GLY A 47 -10.93 -7.07 -11.43
CA GLY A 47 -11.47 -8.40 -11.21
C GLY A 47 -11.20 -8.94 -9.80
N ASN A 48 -12.15 -9.72 -9.31
CA ASN A 48 -12.14 -10.22 -7.94
C ASN A 48 -10.92 -11.09 -7.61
N ASP A 49 -10.57 -11.98 -8.52
CA ASP A 49 -9.50 -12.97 -8.33
C ASP A 49 -8.09 -12.34 -8.35
N SER A 50 -7.98 -11.16 -8.93
CA SER A 50 -6.71 -10.43 -9.06
C SER A 50 -6.31 -9.66 -7.80
N ILE A 51 -7.22 -9.49 -6.84
CA ILE A 51 -6.99 -8.63 -5.66
C ILE A 51 -7.10 -9.44 -4.38
N VAL A 52 -5.96 -9.66 -3.74
CA VAL A 52 -5.85 -10.38 -2.49
C VAL A 52 -6.00 -9.43 -1.30
N ALA A 53 -6.98 -9.71 -0.45
CA ALA A 53 -7.19 -8.97 0.79
C ALA A 53 -6.23 -9.49 1.87
N GLY A 54 -5.15 -8.76 2.14
CA GLY A 54 -4.17 -9.07 3.18
C GLY A 54 -4.66 -8.60 4.56
N TYR A 55 -4.65 -9.48 5.54
CA TYR A 55 -5.11 -9.24 6.91
C TYR A 55 -4.15 -9.83 7.94
N ILE A 56 -4.26 -9.44 9.20
CA ILE A 56 -3.56 -10.05 10.32
C ILE A 56 -4.51 -10.98 11.10
N LYS A 57 -3.96 -11.98 11.77
CA LYS A 57 -4.72 -12.91 12.61
C LYS A 57 -5.60 -12.17 13.62
N GLY A 58 -6.87 -12.51 13.67
CA GLY A 58 -7.88 -11.86 14.52
C GLY A 58 -8.57 -10.66 13.87
N ALA A 59 -8.16 -10.26 12.65
CA ALA A 59 -8.78 -9.20 11.85
C ALA A 59 -9.15 -9.70 10.44
N GLU A 60 -9.70 -10.93 10.36
CA GLU A 60 -10.08 -11.56 9.10
C GLU A 60 -11.19 -10.77 8.38
N PRO A 61 -11.17 -10.73 7.03
CA PRO A 61 -12.25 -10.14 6.25
C PRO A 61 -13.60 -10.76 6.57
N LYS A 62 -14.66 -9.95 6.54
CA LYS A 62 -16.06 -10.37 6.79
C LYS A 62 -16.97 -9.89 5.68
N GLY A 63 -18.15 -10.55 5.55
CA GLY A 63 -19.17 -10.19 4.57
C GLY A 63 -18.62 -10.11 3.15
N GLU A 64 -19.03 -9.10 2.41
CA GLU A 64 -18.65 -8.89 1.02
C GLU A 64 -17.14 -8.97 0.77
N LEU A 65 -16.31 -8.39 1.65
CA LEU A 65 -14.84 -8.41 1.48
C LEU A 65 -14.28 -9.83 1.52
N LYS A 66 -14.88 -10.73 2.29
CA LYS A 66 -14.52 -12.16 2.35
C LYS A 66 -15.06 -12.93 1.13
N GLU A 67 -16.27 -12.63 0.71
CA GLU A 67 -17.00 -13.40 -0.31
C GLU A 67 -16.62 -13.01 -1.74
N SER A 68 -16.18 -11.76 -1.95
CA SER A 68 -15.93 -11.21 -3.28
C SER A 68 -14.56 -11.56 -3.88
N GLY A 69 -13.68 -12.30 -3.18
CA GLY A 69 -12.38 -12.67 -3.75
C GLY A 69 -11.38 -13.21 -2.73
N PRO A 70 -10.15 -13.52 -3.15
CA PRO A 70 -9.15 -14.14 -2.29
C PRO A 70 -8.75 -13.27 -1.11
N SER A 71 -8.37 -13.93 -0.02
CA SER A 71 -7.78 -13.29 1.16
C SER A 71 -6.66 -14.15 1.72
N ALA A 72 -5.68 -13.51 2.36
CA ALA A 72 -4.54 -14.19 2.96
C ALA A 72 -4.07 -13.46 4.21
N GLU A 73 -3.54 -14.20 5.17
CA GLU A 73 -2.82 -13.60 6.29
C GLU A 73 -1.53 -12.97 5.78
N ALA A 74 -1.27 -11.70 6.14
CA ALA A 74 -0.13 -10.92 5.69
C ALA A 74 0.29 -9.94 6.79
N ASP A 75 1.09 -10.43 7.73
CA ASP A 75 1.67 -9.61 8.79
C ASP A 75 2.98 -9.00 8.31
N VAL A 76 3.07 -7.67 8.29
CA VAL A 76 4.27 -6.93 7.87
C VAL A 76 5.50 -7.22 8.71
N THR A 77 5.32 -7.74 9.93
CA THR A 77 6.42 -8.13 10.81
C THR A 77 6.98 -9.52 10.50
N ASN A 78 6.39 -10.24 9.53
CA ASN A 78 6.81 -11.57 9.10
C ASN A 78 7.04 -11.57 7.57
N PRO A 79 8.28 -11.30 7.10
CA PRO A 79 8.59 -11.23 5.68
C PRO A 79 8.38 -12.53 4.92
N GLU A 80 8.60 -13.70 5.56
CA GLU A 80 8.40 -15.00 4.94
C GLU A 80 6.91 -15.21 4.59
N MET A 81 6.01 -14.84 5.50
CA MET A 81 4.56 -14.91 5.26
C MET A 81 4.14 -14.04 4.07
N ILE A 82 4.69 -12.83 3.95
CA ILE A 82 4.41 -11.93 2.81
C ILE A 82 4.95 -12.54 1.52
N ALA A 83 6.19 -13.06 1.54
CA ALA A 83 6.80 -13.69 0.37
C ALA A 83 6.01 -14.91 -0.13
N ASP A 84 5.46 -15.71 0.79
CA ASP A 84 4.60 -16.85 0.45
C ASP A 84 3.29 -16.40 -0.21
N VAL A 85 2.67 -15.34 0.30
CA VAL A 85 1.47 -14.76 -0.32
C VAL A 85 1.79 -14.20 -1.71
N VAL A 86 2.89 -13.48 -1.85
CA VAL A 86 3.36 -12.92 -3.13
C VAL A 86 3.53 -14.02 -4.17
N LYS A 87 4.21 -15.10 -3.83
CA LYS A 87 4.45 -16.25 -4.71
C LYS A 87 3.15 -17.00 -5.03
N LYS A 88 2.34 -17.31 -4.01
CA LYS A 88 1.10 -18.07 -4.15
C LYS A 88 0.10 -17.42 -5.12
N TYR A 89 0.00 -16.09 -5.08
CA TYR A 89 -0.97 -15.33 -5.87
C TYR A 89 -0.33 -14.60 -7.06
N ASN A 90 0.96 -14.83 -7.33
CA ASN A 90 1.72 -14.14 -8.39
C ASN A 90 1.58 -12.61 -8.30
N ILE A 91 1.70 -12.05 -7.10
CA ILE A 91 1.53 -10.62 -6.84
C ILE A 91 2.61 -9.83 -7.57
N ASP A 92 2.21 -8.78 -8.26
CA ASP A 92 3.09 -7.80 -8.92
C ASP A 92 3.06 -6.42 -8.26
N THR A 93 2.04 -6.17 -7.43
CA THR A 93 1.86 -4.87 -6.77
C THR A 93 1.38 -5.05 -5.33
N ILE A 94 2.03 -4.36 -4.39
CA ILE A 94 1.69 -4.38 -2.97
C ILE A 94 1.24 -2.99 -2.53
N TYR A 95 0.01 -2.89 -2.02
CA TYR A 95 -0.45 -1.71 -1.28
C TYR A 95 -0.25 -1.97 0.21
N ASN A 96 0.68 -1.25 0.82
CA ASN A 96 0.93 -1.33 2.26
C ASN A 96 0.13 -0.25 2.99
N LEU A 97 -0.94 -0.66 3.65
CA LEU A 97 -1.77 0.19 4.50
C LEU A 97 -1.67 -0.21 5.99
N ALA A 98 -0.70 -1.07 6.33
CA ALA A 98 -0.47 -1.46 7.71
C ALA A 98 0.09 -0.29 8.52
N ALA A 99 -0.64 0.12 9.53
CA ALA A 99 -0.22 1.19 10.45
C ALA A 99 -0.93 1.05 11.79
N LEU A 100 -0.30 1.56 12.84
CA LEU A 100 -0.98 1.83 14.11
C LEU A 100 -1.54 3.25 14.11
N LEU A 101 -2.78 3.41 14.58
CA LEU A 101 -3.36 4.74 14.80
C LEU A 101 -2.56 5.51 15.86
N SER A 102 -2.44 6.81 15.70
CA SER A 102 -1.60 7.70 16.52
C SER A 102 -1.75 7.51 18.03
N VAL A 103 -2.97 7.38 18.55
CA VAL A 103 -3.21 7.15 19.99
C VAL A 103 -2.62 5.82 20.48
N VAL A 104 -2.66 4.77 19.67
CA VAL A 104 -2.06 3.47 20.01
C VAL A 104 -0.54 3.53 19.83
N ALA A 105 -0.07 4.21 18.80
CA ALA A 105 1.35 4.41 18.51
C ALA A 105 2.05 5.14 19.66
N GLU A 106 1.48 6.24 20.16
CA GLU A 106 2.00 6.98 21.32
C GLU A 106 2.08 6.13 22.59
N LYS A 107 1.10 5.24 22.83
CA LYS A 107 1.10 4.32 23.98
C LYS A 107 2.06 3.14 23.80
N LYS A 108 2.39 2.77 22.56
CA LYS A 108 3.20 1.60 22.22
C LYS A 108 4.22 1.94 21.12
N PRO A 109 5.18 2.85 21.41
CA PRO A 109 6.09 3.37 20.37
C PRO A 109 6.98 2.30 19.75
N GLN A 110 7.42 1.31 20.51
CA GLN A 110 8.20 0.19 19.97
C GLN A 110 7.41 -0.66 18.98
N LEU A 111 6.12 -0.88 19.24
CA LEU A 111 5.24 -1.61 18.31
C LEU A 111 4.96 -0.76 17.07
N ALA A 112 4.77 0.54 17.24
CA ALA A 112 4.60 1.47 16.12
C ALA A 112 5.84 1.47 15.20
N TRP A 113 7.04 1.50 15.77
CA TRP A 113 8.28 1.37 15.03
C TRP A 113 8.36 0.05 14.27
N LYS A 114 8.12 -1.06 14.96
CA LYS A 114 8.16 -2.41 14.39
C LYS A 114 7.22 -2.57 13.20
N ILE A 115 6.00 -2.03 13.28
CA ILE A 115 5.02 -2.11 12.18
C ILE A 115 5.34 -1.09 11.08
N GLY A 116 5.61 0.17 11.45
CA GLY A 116 5.78 1.26 10.50
C GLY A 116 7.13 1.24 9.78
N ILE A 117 8.22 0.94 10.47
CA ILE A 117 9.58 0.99 9.93
C ILE A 117 10.06 -0.41 9.52
N ASP A 118 10.12 -1.34 10.47
CA ASP A 118 10.60 -2.69 10.17
C ASP A 118 9.65 -3.40 9.20
N GLY A 119 8.33 -3.21 9.38
CA GLY A 119 7.32 -3.75 8.47
C GLY A 119 7.43 -3.19 7.06
N LEU A 120 7.67 -1.89 6.89
CA LEU A 120 7.91 -1.29 5.57
C LEU A 120 9.20 -1.84 4.96
N TRP A 121 10.27 -1.96 5.74
CA TRP A 121 11.53 -2.55 5.29
C TRP A 121 11.32 -3.98 4.76
N ASN A 122 10.62 -4.82 5.51
CA ASN A 122 10.31 -6.20 5.12
C ASN A 122 9.54 -6.25 3.79
N ILE A 123 8.54 -5.38 3.61
CA ILE A 123 7.78 -5.31 2.36
C ILE A 123 8.67 -4.89 1.18
N LEU A 124 9.54 -3.89 1.38
CA LEU A 124 10.45 -3.43 0.33
C LEU A 124 11.44 -4.52 -0.09
N GLU A 125 11.98 -5.29 0.86
CA GLU A 125 12.87 -6.41 0.55
C GLU A 125 12.13 -7.54 -0.19
N VAL A 126 10.96 -7.95 0.30
CA VAL A 126 10.14 -8.95 -0.40
C VAL A 126 9.77 -8.48 -1.81
N ALA A 127 9.40 -7.22 -1.97
CA ALA A 127 9.06 -6.65 -3.27
C ALA A 127 10.27 -6.61 -4.21
N ARG A 128 11.44 -6.23 -3.71
CA ARG A 128 12.70 -6.25 -4.48
C ARG A 128 13.04 -7.64 -4.98
N GLU A 129 12.92 -8.66 -4.12
CA GLU A 129 13.22 -10.05 -4.46
C GLU A 129 12.23 -10.68 -5.45
N ASN A 130 10.97 -10.22 -5.42
CA ASN A 130 9.90 -10.75 -6.27
C ASN A 130 9.49 -9.81 -7.41
N ASN A 131 10.23 -8.71 -7.62
CA ASN A 131 9.97 -7.72 -8.67
C ASN A 131 8.55 -7.11 -8.59
N CYS A 132 8.09 -6.79 -7.40
CA CYS A 132 6.80 -6.15 -7.16
C CYS A 132 6.94 -4.64 -7.06
N ALA A 133 5.93 -3.91 -7.54
CA ALA A 133 5.75 -2.50 -7.21
C ALA A 133 5.19 -2.35 -5.79
N VAL A 134 5.56 -1.29 -5.09
CA VAL A 134 5.05 -0.98 -3.74
C VAL A 134 4.44 0.40 -3.71
N PHE A 135 3.25 0.50 -3.15
CA PHE A 135 2.63 1.75 -2.74
C PHE A 135 2.45 1.75 -1.23
N THR A 136 2.96 2.78 -0.57
CA THR A 136 2.72 3.04 0.85
C THR A 136 2.37 4.52 1.03
N PRO A 137 1.22 4.85 1.67
CA PRO A 137 0.87 6.24 1.90
C PRO A 137 1.76 6.85 2.98
N SER A 138 2.08 8.12 2.81
CA SER A 138 2.63 8.93 3.90
C SER A 138 1.53 9.35 4.88
N SER A 139 1.88 10.13 5.90
CA SER A 139 0.95 10.61 6.91
C SER A 139 1.00 12.13 7.01
N ILE A 140 -0.15 12.75 7.28
CA ILE A 140 -0.19 14.17 7.66
C ILE A 140 0.55 14.43 8.97
N GLY A 141 0.69 13.42 9.84
CA GLY A 141 1.51 13.47 11.05
C GLY A 141 3.00 13.70 10.80
N SER A 142 3.48 13.54 9.55
CA SER A 142 4.84 13.92 9.16
C SER A 142 5.08 15.42 9.24
N PHE A 143 4.02 16.24 9.13
CA PHE A 143 4.10 17.70 9.19
C PHE A 143 3.87 18.17 10.62
N GLY A 144 4.84 18.89 11.19
CA GLY A 144 4.74 19.45 12.53
C GLY A 144 4.39 20.92 12.55
N LEU A 145 4.45 21.53 13.74
CA LEU A 145 4.09 22.92 13.97
C LEU A 145 4.89 23.96 13.17
N SER A 146 6.09 23.59 12.70
CA SER A 146 6.95 24.44 11.86
C SER A 146 6.58 24.41 10.37
N THR A 147 5.61 23.59 9.97
CA THR A 147 5.18 23.49 8.59
C THR A 147 4.36 24.72 8.20
N PRO A 148 4.60 25.34 7.03
CA PRO A 148 3.74 26.41 6.53
C PRO A 148 2.28 25.97 6.44
N HIS A 149 1.35 26.79 6.97
CA HIS A 149 -0.08 26.44 7.00
C HIS A 149 -0.80 26.66 5.65
N THR A 150 -0.18 27.39 4.74
CA THR A 150 -0.75 27.74 3.43
C THR A 150 0.27 27.47 2.34
N GLN A 151 -0.19 26.87 1.22
CA GLN A 151 0.65 26.59 0.04
C GLN A 151 1.97 25.90 0.38
N THR A 152 1.90 24.87 1.24
CA THR A 152 3.07 24.08 1.66
C THR A 152 3.84 23.56 0.45
N PRO A 153 5.12 23.97 0.27
CA PRO A 153 5.93 23.48 -0.84
C PRO A 153 6.13 21.95 -0.80
N GLN A 154 6.32 21.34 -1.98
CA GLN A 154 6.55 19.90 -2.10
C GLN A 154 7.83 19.42 -1.40
N ASP A 155 8.83 20.26 -1.33
CA ASP A 155 10.15 20.02 -0.73
C ASP A 155 10.25 20.47 0.73
N THR A 156 9.11 20.75 1.39
CA THR A 156 9.06 21.13 2.80
C THR A 156 9.68 20.06 3.68
N VAL A 157 10.65 20.46 4.52
CA VAL A 157 11.27 19.55 5.50
C VAL A 157 10.24 19.13 6.54
N GLN A 158 9.97 17.85 6.61
CA GLN A 158 9.04 17.26 7.56
C GLN A 158 9.70 17.16 8.94
N ARG A 159 9.04 17.73 9.95
CA ARG A 159 9.46 17.70 11.36
C ARG A 159 8.28 17.32 12.23
N PRO A 160 7.95 16.00 12.32
CA PRO A 160 6.82 15.54 13.11
C PRO A 160 7.00 15.89 14.59
N GLY A 161 5.88 16.16 15.26
CA GLY A 161 5.84 16.35 16.71
C GLY A 161 5.40 15.11 17.50
N THR A 162 4.99 14.06 16.77
CA THR A 162 4.49 12.78 17.33
C THR A 162 5.13 11.61 16.59
N ILE A 163 4.98 10.42 17.12
CA ILE A 163 5.35 9.15 16.46
C ILE A 163 4.34 8.79 15.37
#